data_aea42931911e88a735a600f165e5e0ca
#
_entry.id   aea42931911e88a735a600f165e5e0ca
#
_cell.length_a   1.000
_cell.length_b   1.000
_cell.length_c   1.000
_cell.angle_alpha   90.00
_cell.angle_beta   90.00
_cell.angle_gamma   90.00
#
_symmetry.space_group_name_H-M   'P 1'
#
loop_
_entity.id
_entity.type
_entity.pdbx_description
1 polymer ?
#
loop_
_entity_poly.entity_id
_entity_poly.type
_entity_poly.pdbx_seq_one_letter_code
_entity_poly.pdbx_strand_id
1 'polypeptide(L)'
;IIRNHPDILQANSSRLLEELLKDLRSGAAAPFFKALFQAHLLGDLLPTLSDQLAELRGKHPFWRRMEALDDLVQSGKEFSTPTCLSMLLFTTFFEEEKLWSSSARISDKARSRLLRNFQKSTSSLQIYRRYTERILQVARHLSSFHYQLQQDKIPSKWLGKNYAPEVLDCLEIELESLGKNPEQLKKWRKICDQEQRKREEKRRKRGGENGENKNENSQGGRRRPRRRGGRRRGRRGGGGKKTD
;
A
#
# COMPACT_ATOMS: atom_id res chain seq x y z
N ILE A 1 -14.78 23.22 17.80
CA ILE A 1 -13.90 22.42 16.88
C ILE A 1 -13.09 23.37 16.00
N ILE A 2 -13.69 24.35 15.34
CA ILE A 2 -13.01 25.25 14.38
C ILE A 2 -11.92 26.12 15.05
N ARG A 3 -12.04 26.47 16.33
CA ARG A 3 -11.05 27.30 17.06
C ARG A 3 -9.75 26.54 17.41
N ASN A 4 -9.77 25.22 17.47
CA ASN A 4 -8.62 24.38 17.86
C ASN A 4 -8.03 23.63 16.67
N HIS A 5 -8.24 24.11 15.48
CA HIS A 5 -7.79 23.55 14.21
C HIS A 5 -6.27 23.23 14.16
N PRO A 6 -5.36 24.13 14.65
CA PRO A 6 -3.93 23.81 14.66
C PRO A 6 -3.54 22.67 15.62
N ASP A 7 -4.37 22.39 16.65
CA ASP A 7 -4.03 21.42 17.68
C ASP A 7 -4.10 19.97 17.19
N ILE A 8 -4.82 19.72 16.09
CA ILE A 8 -4.91 18.36 15.51
C ILE A 8 -3.54 17.86 15.05
N LEU A 9 -2.67 18.76 14.58
CA LEU A 9 -1.31 18.43 14.14
C LEU A 9 -0.34 18.17 15.31
N GLN A 10 -0.72 18.55 16.54
CA GLN A 10 0.04 18.20 17.75
C GLN A 10 -0.23 16.76 18.20
N ALA A 11 -1.30 16.14 17.71
CA ALA A 11 -1.59 14.74 17.99
C ALA A 11 -0.54 13.83 17.35
N ASN A 12 -0.30 12.67 17.98
CA ASN A 12 0.63 11.68 17.45
C ASN A 12 0.18 11.21 16.05
N SER A 13 1.04 11.39 15.03
CA SER A 13 0.75 11.08 13.63
C SER A 13 0.34 9.61 13.40
N SER A 14 0.85 8.66 14.22
CA SER A 14 0.43 7.25 14.10
C SER A 14 -1.00 7.06 14.60
N ARG A 15 -1.40 7.76 15.67
CA ARG A 15 -2.76 7.73 16.19
C ARG A 15 -3.76 8.36 15.22
N LEU A 16 -3.38 9.47 14.59
CA LEU A 16 -4.19 10.08 13.51
C LEU A 16 -4.43 9.10 12.38
N LEU A 17 -3.40 8.35 11.97
CA LEU A 17 -3.55 7.31 10.94
C LEU A 17 -4.48 6.18 11.39
N GLU A 18 -4.39 5.73 12.64
CA GLU A 18 -5.25 4.67 13.18
C GLU A 18 -6.73 5.10 13.21
N GLU A 19 -7.02 6.31 13.62
CA GLU A 19 -8.40 6.85 13.62
C GLU A 19 -8.92 6.98 12.19
N LEU A 20 -8.15 7.53 11.24
CA LEU A 20 -8.54 7.58 9.83
C LEU A 20 -8.84 6.19 9.26
N LEU A 21 -8.03 5.19 9.60
CA LEU A 21 -8.25 3.80 9.15
C LEU A 21 -9.48 3.17 9.78
N LYS A 22 -9.81 3.51 11.02
CA LYS A 22 -11.03 3.08 11.69
C LYS A 22 -12.26 3.65 10.98
N ASP A 23 -12.23 4.95 10.66
CA ASP A 23 -13.34 5.59 9.96
C ASP A 23 -13.49 5.07 8.52
N LEU A 24 -12.40 4.81 7.80
CA LEU A 24 -12.44 4.16 6.48
C LEU A 24 -13.03 2.74 6.49
N ARG A 25 -13.08 2.08 7.64
CA ARG A 25 -13.62 0.72 7.82
C ARG A 25 -14.96 0.70 8.54
N SER A 26 -15.49 1.83 8.91
CA SER A 26 -16.72 1.93 9.70
C SER A 26 -17.99 1.77 8.85
N GLY A 27 -17.90 1.92 7.51
CA GLY A 27 -19.05 2.08 6.63
C GLY A 27 -19.69 3.46 6.72
N ALA A 28 -18.92 4.46 7.18
CA ALA A 28 -19.31 5.87 7.28
C ALA A 28 -18.16 6.80 6.85
N ALA A 29 -17.29 6.35 5.96
CA ALA A 29 -16.12 7.13 5.48
C ALA A 29 -16.57 8.39 4.73
N ALA A 30 -17.56 8.31 3.85
CA ALA A 30 -18.04 9.46 3.09
C ALA A 30 -18.56 10.60 3.99
N PRO A 31 -19.48 10.37 4.94
CA PRO A 31 -19.92 11.43 5.86
C PRO A 31 -18.79 11.93 6.76
N PHE A 32 -17.88 11.08 7.21
CA PHE A 32 -16.72 11.47 8.01
C PHE A 32 -15.81 12.44 7.23
N PHE A 33 -15.39 12.09 6.00
CA PHE A 33 -14.56 12.97 5.19
C PHE A 33 -15.28 14.24 4.76
N LYS A 34 -16.61 14.21 4.54
CA LYS A 34 -17.41 15.41 4.31
C LYS A 34 -17.37 16.35 5.52
N ALA A 35 -17.48 15.80 6.74
CA ALA A 35 -17.39 16.60 7.98
C ALA A 35 -15.98 17.19 8.17
N LEU A 36 -14.91 16.42 7.93
CA LEU A 36 -13.54 16.93 7.98
C LEU A 36 -13.29 18.05 6.97
N PHE A 37 -13.81 17.92 5.76
CA PHE A 37 -13.68 18.93 4.72
C PHE A 37 -14.43 20.20 5.07
N GLN A 38 -15.68 20.11 5.55
CA GLN A 38 -16.48 21.25 5.99
C GLN A 38 -15.89 21.97 7.20
N ALA A 39 -15.24 21.23 8.10
CA ALA A 39 -14.54 21.78 9.27
C ALA A 39 -13.13 22.31 8.93
N HIS A 40 -12.69 22.28 7.68
CA HIS A 40 -11.34 22.63 7.20
C HIS A 40 -10.20 21.80 7.80
N LEU A 41 -10.50 20.72 8.53
CA LEU A 41 -9.51 19.84 9.13
C LEU A 41 -8.82 18.93 8.10
N LEU A 42 -9.49 18.66 6.97
CA LEU A 42 -8.91 17.84 5.90
C LEU A 42 -7.68 18.49 5.27
N GLY A 43 -7.63 19.83 5.22
CA GLY A 43 -6.47 20.58 4.72
C GLY A 43 -5.21 20.37 5.55
N ASP A 44 -5.34 20.19 6.86
CA ASP A 44 -4.20 19.89 7.73
C ASP A 44 -3.75 18.43 7.62
N LEU A 45 -4.69 17.52 7.48
CA LEU A 45 -4.39 16.08 7.43
C LEU A 45 -3.92 15.63 6.04
N LEU A 46 -4.56 16.10 5.00
CA LEU A 46 -4.37 15.68 3.61
C LEU A 46 -4.48 16.90 2.67
N PRO A 47 -3.52 17.84 2.70
CA PRO A 47 -3.62 19.11 1.99
C PRO A 47 -3.88 18.95 0.50
N THR A 48 -3.16 18.08 -0.19
CA THR A 48 -3.34 17.87 -1.63
C THR A 48 -4.74 17.38 -1.99
N LEU A 49 -5.31 16.47 -1.17
CA LEU A 49 -6.68 16.01 -1.37
C LEU A 49 -7.69 17.12 -1.12
N SER A 50 -7.49 17.90 -0.05
CA SER A 50 -8.36 19.03 0.27
C SER A 50 -8.41 20.05 -0.87
N ASP A 51 -7.27 20.41 -1.45
CA ASP A 51 -7.18 21.34 -2.58
C ASP A 51 -7.95 20.82 -3.79
N GLN A 52 -7.74 19.55 -4.16
CA GLN A 52 -8.45 18.90 -5.28
C GLN A 52 -9.97 18.88 -5.07
N LEU A 53 -10.43 18.58 -3.84
CA LEU A 53 -11.86 18.59 -3.51
C LEU A 53 -12.48 19.99 -3.58
N ALA A 54 -11.73 21.03 -3.23
CA ALA A 54 -12.16 22.41 -3.30
C ALA A 54 -12.36 22.87 -4.77
N GLU A 55 -11.47 22.45 -5.70
CA GLU A 55 -11.55 22.80 -7.12
C GLU A 55 -12.83 22.29 -7.78
N LEU A 56 -13.26 21.07 -7.49
CA LEU A 56 -14.41 20.40 -8.12
C LEU A 56 -15.74 20.52 -7.37
N ARG A 57 -15.79 21.30 -6.29
CA ARG A 57 -17.01 21.68 -5.53
C ARG A 57 -18.02 20.53 -5.36
N GLY A 58 -17.61 19.43 -4.79
CA GLY A 58 -18.47 18.28 -4.49
C GLY A 58 -18.73 17.31 -5.66
N LYS A 59 -18.29 17.63 -6.88
CA LYS A 59 -18.37 16.71 -8.03
C LYS A 59 -17.16 15.79 -8.15
N HIS A 60 -16.22 15.90 -7.22
CA HIS A 60 -15.00 15.13 -7.26
C HIS A 60 -15.27 13.62 -7.13
N PRO A 61 -14.66 12.74 -7.96
CA PRO A 61 -14.89 11.29 -7.93
C PRO A 61 -14.59 10.63 -6.59
N PHE A 62 -13.78 11.28 -5.75
CA PHE A 62 -13.50 10.83 -4.38
C PHE A 62 -14.76 10.53 -3.57
N TRP A 63 -15.77 11.39 -3.64
CA TRP A 63 -17.00 11.23 -2.85
C TRP A 63 -17.74 9.95 -3.20
N ARG A 64 -17.92 9.67 -4.50
CA ARG A 64 -18.55 8.43 -4.96
C ARG A 64 -17.76 7.19 -4.56
N ARG A 65 -16.43 7.27 -4.54
CA ARG A 65 -15.58 6.16 -4.11
C ARG A 65 -15.70 5.91 -2.60
N MET A 66 -15.83 6.96 -1.80
CA MET A 66 -16.05 6.81 -0.36
C MET A 66 -17.45 6.25 -0.07
N GLU A 67 -18.47 6.68 -0.80
CA GLU A 67 -19.82 6.13 -0.72
C GLU A 67 -19.82 4.63 -1.12
N ALA A 68 -19.18 4.27 -2.23
CA ALA A 68 -19.05 2.87 -2.64
C ALA A 68 -18.24 2.01 -1.62
N LEU A 69 -17.21 2.59 -1.00
CA LEU A 69 -16.50 1.92 0.10
C LEU A 69 -17.44 1.65 1.27
N ASP A 70 -18.25 2.63 1.66
CA ASP A 70 -19.21 2.50 2.75
C ASP A 70 -20.26 1.42 2.45
N ASP A 71 -20.85 1.41 1.26
CA ASP A 71 -21.83 0.41 0.84
C ASP A 71 -21.26 -1.02 0.92
N LEU A 72 -20.02 -1.20 0.45
CA LEU A 72 -19.34 -2.49 0.51
C LEU A 72 -19.00 -2.92 1.95
N VAL A 73 -18.58 -2.00 2.80
CA VAL A 73 -18.34 -2.28 4.24
C VAL A 73 -19.64 -2.63 4.95
N GLN A 74 -20.70 -1.89 4.71
CA GLN A 74 -22.05 -2.17 5.28
C GLN A 74 -22.61 -3.50 4.80
N SER A 75 -22.24 -3.97 3.60
CA SER A 75 -22.56 -5.32 3.12
C SER A 75 -21.75 -6.44 3.78
N GLY A 76 -20.89 -6.11 4.75
CA GLY A 76 -20.07 -7.06 5.51
C GLY A 76 -18.67 -7.31 4.90
N LYS A 77 -18.19 -6.45 4.01
CA LYS A 77 -16.88 -6.57 3.41
C LYS A 77 -15.81 -5.93 4.28
N GLU A 78 -14.68 -6.63 4.47
CA GLU A 78 -13.53 -6.11 5.17
C GLU A 78 -12.40 -5.74 4.19
N PHE A 79 -11.82 -4.57 4.37
CA PHE A 79 -10.72 -4.09 3.54
C PHE A 79 -9.42 -3.98 4.32
N SER A 80 -8.32 -4.35 3.64
CA SER A 80 -6.98 -4.24 4.21
C SER A 80 -6.55 -2.78 4.35
N THR A 81 -5.60 -2.51 5.27
CA THR A 81 -5.01 -1.16 5.39
C THR A 81 -4.47 -0.62 4.07
N PRO A 82 -3.71 -1.40 3.26
CA PRO A 82 -3.26 -0.92 1.95
C PRO A 82 -4.41 -0.59 1.00
N THR A 83 -5.52 -1.34 1.00
CA THR A 83 -6.70 -1.03 0.19
C THR A 83 -7.31 0.31 0.60
N CYS A 84 -7.61 0.49 1.88
CA CYS A 84 -8.18 1.74 2.42
C CYS A 84 -7.31 2.96 2.08
N LEU A 85 -6.00 2.87 2.33
CA LEU A 85 -5.06 3.94 2.01
C LEU A 85 -4.91 4.17 0.49
N SER A 86 -4.95 3.11 -0.32
CA SER A 86 -4.92 3.24 -1.77
C SER A 86 -6.13 4.01 -2.27
N MET A 87 -7.32 3.73 -1.75
CA MET A 87 -8.56 4.41 -2.14
C MET A 87 -8.58 5.87 -1.69
N LEU A 88 -8.11 6.15 -0.47
CA LEU A 88 -7.99 7.52 0.05
C LEU A 88 -7.08 8.38 -0.83
N LEU A 89 -5.97 7.81 -1.28
CA LEU A 89 -4.93 8.52 -2.03
C LEU A 89 -5.08 8.37 -3.55
N PHE A 90 -6.06 7.58 -3.98
CA PHE A 90 -6.28 7.21 -5.36
C PHE A 90 -6.45 8.42 -6.28
N THR A 91 -7.27 9.35 -5.90
CA THR A 91 -7.53 10.60 -6.63
C THR A 91 -6.28 11.44 -6.80
N THR A 92 -5.50 11.58 -5.74
CA THR A 92 -4.25 12.35 -5.75
C THR A 92 -3.21 11.79 -6.73
N PHE A 93 -3.24 10.47 -7.01
CA PHE A 93 -2.19 9.83 -7.81
C PHE A 93 -2.61 9.48 -9.22
N PHE A 94 -3.87 9.10 -9.42
CA PHE A 94 -4.31 8.51 -10.68
C PHE A 94 -4.86 9.54 -11.66
N GLU A 95 -5.46 10.61 -11.17
CA GLU A 95 -6.01 11.67 -12.01
C GLU A 95 -4.91 12.55 -12.61
N GLU A 96 -3.90 12.92 -11.80
CA GLU A 96 -2.76 13.71 -12.29
C GLU A 96 -1.98 13.01 -13.42
N GLU A 97 -1.83 11.68 -13.33
CA GLU A 97 -0.99 10.90 -14.25
C GLU A 97 -1.77 10.30 -15.43
N LYS A 98 -3.09 10.49 -15.53
CA LYS A 98 -3.98 9.81 -16.51
C LYS A 98 -3.74 8.29 -16.58
N LEU A 99 -3.42 7.68 -15.44
CA LEU A 99 -2.96 6.30 -15.39
C LEU A 99 -4.04 5.29 -15.78
N TRP A 100 -5.32 5.69 -15.75
CA TRP A 100 -6.45 4.85 -16.14
C TRP A 100 -6.54 4.54 -17.62
N SER A 101 -5.99 5.39 -18.48
CA SER A 101 -6.06 5.25 -19.93
C SER A 101 -4.90 4.46 -20.55
N SER A 102 -3.90 4.11 -19.75
CA SER A 102 -2.68 3.48 -20.21
C SER A 102 -2.66 1.98 -19.92
N SER A 103 -2.52 1.16 -20.95
CA SER A 103 -2.17 -0.26 -20.84
C SER A 103 -0.71 -0.46 -20.39
N ALA A 104 0.07 0.61 -20.38
CA ALA A 104 1.49 0.58 -20.11
C ALA A 104 1.80 0.45 -18.61
N ARG A 105 2.84 -0.28 -18.30
CA ARG A 105 3.44 -0.33 -16.97
C ARG A 105 3.92 1.05 -16.56
N ILE A 106 3.60 1.48 -15.35
CA ILE A 106 4.14 2.73 -14.79
C ILE A 106 5.67 2.66 -14.86
N SER A 107 6.29 3.65 -15.51
CA SER A 107 7.74 3.77 -15.60
C SER A 107 8.38 4.04 -14.23
N ASP A 108 9.67 3.77 -14.06
CA ASP A 108 10.37 4.05 -12.81
C ASP A 108 10.38 5.55 -12.48
N LYS A 109 10.40 6.42 -13.49
CA LYS A 109 10.27 7.87 -13.33
C LYS A 109 8.90 8.26 -12.78
N ALA A 110 7.83 7.70 -13.34
CA ALA A 110 6.46 7.91 -12.83
C ALA A 110 6.29 7.34 -11.42
N ARG A 111 6.87 6.16 -11.13
CA ARG A 111 6.89 5.58 -9.77
C ARG A 111 7.58 6.51 -8.76
N SER A 112 8.73 7.09 -9.12
CA SER A 112 9.45 8.02 -8.24
C SER A 112 8.66 9.30 -8.00
N ARG A 113 7.90 9.77 -8.99
CA ARG A 113 6.99 10.92 -8.87
C ARG A 113 5.80 10.57 -7.95
N LEU A 114 5.16 9.42 -8.16
CA LEU A 114 4.11 8.92 -7.29
C LEU A 114 4.56 8.83 -5.83
N LEU A 115 5.78 8.33 -5.57
CA LEU A 115 6.32 8.24 -4.22
C LEU A 115 6.49 9.63 -3.59
N ARG A 116 7.03 10.60 -4.33
CA ARG A 116 7.19 11.98 -3.82
C ARG A 116 5.84 12.64 -3.53
N ASN A 117 4.88 12.49 -4.45
CA ASN A 117 3.53 13.02 -4.27
C ASN A 117 2.85 12.38 -3.06
N PHE A 118 2.98 11.05 -2.91
CA PHE A 118 2.51 10.31 -1.75
C PHE A 118 3.08 10.87 -0.44
N GLN A 119 4.40 11.02 -0.36
CA GLN A 119 5.06 11.56 0.84
C GLN A 119 4.62 12.99 1.16
N LYS A 120 4.46 13.83 0.13
CA LYS A 120 3.95 15.19 0.29
C LYS A 120 2.50 15.21 0.80
N SER A 121 1.64 14.40 0.18
CA SER A 121 0.20 14.36 0.51
C SER A 121 -0.10 13.73 1.85
N THR A 122 0.82 12.98 2.43
CA THR A 122 0.66 12.27 3.69
C THR A 122 1.67 12.70 4.74
N SER A 123 2.24 13.90 4.61
CA SER A 123 3.28 14.40 5.52
C SER A 123 2.83 14.49 6.98
N SER A 124 1.53 14.72 7.21
CA SER A 124 0.92 14.76 8.55
C SER A 124 0.65 13.38 9.15
N LEU A 125 0.78 12.31 8.37
CA LEU A 125 0.46 10.95 8.77
C LEU A 125 1.72 10.07 8.78
N GLN A 126 1.92 9.30 9.83
CA GLN A 126 3.02 8.34 9.90
C GLN A 126 2.63 7.03 9.21
N ILE A 127 2.73 6.99 7.87
CA ILE A 127 2.46 5.75 7.12
C ILE A 127 3.69 4.85 7.12
N TYR A 128 3.56 3.64 7.68
CA TYR A 128 4.65 2.68 7.73
C TYR A 128 5.13 2.30 6.33
N ARG A 129 6.45 2.15 6.15
CA ARG A 129 7.11 1.81 4.88
C ARG A 129 6.46 0.59 4.19
N ARG A 130 6.09 -0.44 4.94
CA ARG A 130 5.42 -1.64 4.41
C ARG A 130 4.10 -1.31 3.67
N TYR A 131 3.32 -0.35 4.18
CA TYR A 131 2.08 0.09 3.54
C TYR A 131 2.37 0.96 2.32
N THR A 132 3.34 1.87 2.40
CA THR A 132 3.79 2.68 1.26
C THR A 132 4.22 1.79 0.09
N GLU A 133 5.06 0.78 0.33
CA GLU A 133 5.48 -0.16 -0.70
C GLU A 133 4.31 -0.93 -1.30
N ARG A 134 3.34 -1.33 -0.49
CA ARG A 134 2.15 -2.04 -0.95
C ARG A 134 1.22 -1.14 -1.77
N ILE A 135 0.97 0.08 -1.34
CA ILE A 135 0.17 1.08 -2.07
C ILE A 135 0.80 1.36 -3.44
N LEU A 136 2.12 1.53 -3.52
CA LEU A 136 2.81 1.71 -4.81
C LEU A 136 2.72 0.47 -5.71
N GLN A 137 2.68 -0.74 -5.15
CA GLN A 137 2.43 -1.96 -5.93
C GLN A 137 1.00 -1.99 -6.46
N VAL A 138 0.01 -1.67 -5.63
CA VAL A 138 -1.39 -1.56 -6.05
C VAL A 138 -1.52 -0.51 -7.16
N ALA A 139 -1.02 0.69 -6.95
CA ALA A 139 -1.02 1.77 -7.92
C ALA A 139 -0.42 1.34 -9.27
N ARG A 140 0.72 0.65 -9.24
CA ARG A 140 1.41 0.18 -10.45
C ARG A 140 0.58 -0.79 -11.30
N HIS A 141 -0.25 -1.59 -10.67
CA HIS A 141 -0.96 -2.66 -11.36
C HIS A 141 -2.42 -2.34 -11.64
N LEU A 142 -2.98 -1.38 -10.93
CA LEU A 142 -4.39 -1.06 -11.00
C LEU A 142 -4.83 -0.65 -12.43
N SER A 143 -4.07 0.21 -13.11
CA SER A 143 -4.33 0.61 -14.49
C SER A 143 -4.29 -0.58 -15.46
N SER A 144 -3.32 -1.48 -15.30
CA SER A 144 -3.22 -2.68 -16.13
C SER A 144 -4.39 -3.64 -15.91
N PHE A 145 -4.83 -3.82 -14.67
CA PHE A 145 -6.01 -4.64 -14.36
C PHE A 145 -7.29 -3.99 -14.90
N HIS A 146 -7.46 -2.68 -14.73
CA HIS A 146 -8.59 -1.94 -15.27
C HIS A 146 -8.66 -2.07 -16.81
N TYR A 147 -7.53 -1.90 -17.50
CA TYR A 147 -7.46 -2.11 -18.96
C TYR A 147 -7.86 -3.53 -19.36
N GLN A 148 -7.33 -4.56 -18.66
CA GLN A 148 -7.68 -5.95 -18.96
C GLN A 148 -9.15 -6.27 -18.66
N LEU A 149 -9.73 -5.63 -17.65
CA LEU A 149 -11.16 -5.72 -17.35
C LEU A 149 -12.01 -5.20 -18.51
N GLN A 150 -11.61 -4.06 -19.10
CA GLN A 150 -12.28 -3.51 -20.29
C GLN A 150 -12.16 -4.40 -21.53
N GLN A 151 -11.08 -5.19 -21.63
CA GLN A 151 -10.82 -6.11 -22.74
C GLN A 151 -11.35 -7.53 -22.49
N ASP A 152 -12.07 -7.77 -21.41
CA ASP A 152 -12.53 -9.11 -20.96
C ASP A 152 -11.38 -10.15 -20.88
N LYS A 153 -10.17 -9.72 -20.56
CA LYS A 153 -8.99 -10.56 -20.46
C LYS A 153 -8.62 -10.86 -19.02
N ILE A 154 -8.38 -12.13 -18.71
CA ILE A 154 -7.97 -12.55 -17.36
C ILE A 154 -6.48 -12.27 -17.13
N PRO A 155 -6.10 -11.47 -16.12
CA PRO A 155 -4.70 -11.15 -15.81
C PRO A 155 -4.01 -12.29 -15.04
N SER A 156 -4.01 -13.53 -15.58
CA SER A 156 -3.59 -14.74 -14.89
C SER A 156 -2.19 -14.67 -14.28
N LYS A 157 -1.23 -13.99 -14.93
CA LYS A 157 0.14 -13.80 -14.41
C LYS A 157 0.20 -12.99 -13.12
N TRP A 158 -0.82 -12.16 -12.86
CA TRP A 158 -0.84 -11.21 -11.76
C TRP A 158 -1.72 -11.66 -10.60
N LEU A 159 -2.79 -12.40 -10.88
CA LEU A 159 -3.73 -12.86 -9.86
C LEU A 159 -3.09 -13.74 -8.79
N GLY A 160 -2.03 -14.46 -9.12
CA GLY A 160 -1.24 -15.19 -8.15
C GLY A 160 -0.28 -14.33 -7.31
N LYS A 161 -0.18 -13.04 -7.48
CA LYS A 161 0.74 -12.17 -6.70
C LYS A 161 0.12 -11.76 -5.37
N ASN A 162 0.99 -11.46 -4.40
CA ASN A 162 0.57 -11.14 -3.03
C ASN A 162 -0.16 -9.79 -2.90
N TYR A 163 -0.12 -8.93 -3.92
CA TYR A 163 -0.83 -7.65 -3.98
C TYR A 163 -2.14 -7.73 -4.78
N ALA A 164 -2.43 -8.88 -5.39
CA ALA A 164 -3.62 -9.03 -6.24
C ALA A 164 -4.94 -8.82 -5.48
N PRO A 165 -5.10 -9.31 -4.24
CA PRO A 165 -6.31 -9.05 -3.47
C PRO A 165 -6.61 -7.57 -3.33
N GLU A 166 -5.63 -6.75 -2.96
CA GLU A 166 -5.81 -5.31 -2.77
C GLU A 166 -6.11 -4.59 -4.09
N VAL A 167 -5.52 -5.04 -5.22
CA VAL A 167 -5.86 -4.49 -6.54
C VAL A 167 -7.30 -4.82 -6.91
N LEU A 168 -7.76 -6.05 -6.64
CA LEU A 168 -9.15 -6.46 -6.90
C LEU A 168 -10.13 -5.71 -6.01
N ASP A 169 -9.78 -5.44 -4.75
CA ASP A 169 -10.59 -4.64 -3.84
C ASP A 169 -10.73 -3.20 -4.34
N CYS A 170 -9.64 -2.57 -4.75
CA CYS A 170 -9.67 -1.22 -5.32
C CYS A 170 -10.51 -1.14 -6.61
N LEU A 171 -10.42 -2.16 -7.49
CA LEU A 171 -11.24 -2.23 -8.71
C LEU A 171 -12.72 -2.40 -8.38
N GLU A 172 -13.05 -3.18 -7.36
CA GLU A 172 -14.44 -3.38 -6.97
C GLU A 172 -15.06 -2.09 -6.44
N ILE A 173 -14.36 -1.36 -5.57
CA ILE A 173 -14.80 -0.05 -5.08
C ILE A 173 -14.98 0.92 -6.27
N GLU A 174 -14.07 0.92 -7.23
CA GLU A 174 -14.18 1.77 -8.43
C GLU A 174 -15.39 1.39 -9.29
N LEU A 175 -15.61 0.09 -9.55
CA LEU A 175 -16.78 -0.36 -10.32
C LEU A 175 -18.08 -0.01 -9.62
N GLU A 176 -18.16 -0.22 -8.31
CA GLU A 176 -19.31 0.16 -7.49
C GLU A 176 -19.57 1.66 -7.58
N SER A 177 -18.52 2.49 -7.46
CA SER A 177 -18.64 3.95 -7.57
C SER A 177 -19.14 4.43 -8.94
N LEU A 178 -18.99 3.59 -9.97
CA LEU A 178 -19.45 3.86 -11.33
C LEU A 178 -20.79 3.17 -11.67
N GLY A 179 -21.40 2.44 -10.73
CA GLY A 179 -22.60 1.65 -10.94
C GLY A 179 -22.41 0.53 -11.98
N LYS A 180 -21.19 -0.01 -12.10
CA LYS A 180 -20.84 -1.06 -13.07
C LYS A 180 -20.89 -2.44 -12.42
N ASN A 181 -21.36 -3.45 -13.19
CA ASN A 181 -21.44 -4.82 -12.72
C ASN A 181 -20.07 -5.46 -12.48
N PRO A 182 -19.80 -6.02 -11.28
CA PRO A 182 -18.54 -6.66 -10.93
C PRO A 182 -18.42 -8.14 -11.33
N GLU A 183 -19.29 -8.69 -12.19
CA GLU A 183 -19.33 -10.13 -12.51
C GLU A 183 -18.00 -10.70 -12.97
N GLN A 184 -17.27 -9.99 -13.83
CA GLN A 184 -15.95 -10.40 -14.28
C GLN A 184 -14.94 -10.42 -13.14
N LEU A 185 -15.04 -9.44 -12.25
CA LEU A 185 -14.19 -9.34 -11.07
C LEU A 185 -14.42 -10.51 -10.10
N LYS A 186 -15.65 -11.00 -9.98
CA LYS A 186 -15.97 -12.21 -9.19
C LYS A 186 -15.24 -13.45 -9.72
N LYS A 187 -15.12 -13.59 -11.06
CA LYS A 187 -14.33 -14.66 -11.68
C LYS A 187 -12.84 -14.52 -11.34
N TRP A 188 -12.30 -13.31 -11.41
CA TRP A 188 -10.91 -13.06 -11.09
C TRP A 188 -10.60 -13.32 -9.61
N ARG A 189 -11.53 -12.97 -8.70
CA ARG A 189 -11.38 -13.29 -7.26
C ARG A 189 -11.26 -14.79 -7.02
N LYS A 190 -12.12 -15.60 -7.62
CA LYS A 190 -12.03 -17.05 -7.48
C LYS A 190 -10.66 -17.60 -7.90
N ILE A 191 -10.11 -17.09 -9.00
CA ILE A 191 -8.77 -17.48 -9.47
C ILE A 191 -7.69 -16.99 -8.49
N CYS A 192 -7.80 -15.76 -8.03
CA CYS A 192 -6.87 -15.18 -7.06
C CYS A 192 -6.82 -16.02 -5.78
N ASP A 193 -7.97 -16.36 -5.21
CA ASP A 193 -8.09 -17.16 -3.98
C ASP A 193 -7.48 -18.56 -4.16
N GLN A 194 -7.73 -19.19 -5.28
CA GLN A 194 -7.12 -20.49 -5.60
C GLN A 194 -5.58 -20.41 -5.67
N GLU A 195 -5.06 -19.39 -6.31
CA GLU A 195 -3.61 -19.18 -6.42
C GLU A 195 -2.97 -18.81 -5.07
N GLN A 196 -3.66 -18.05 -4.22
CA GLN A 196 -3.18 -17.75 -2.86
C GLN A 196 -3.13 -19.03 -2.00
N ARG A 197 -4.18 -19.86 -2.02
CA ARG A 197 -4.22 -21.15 -1.31
C ARG A 197 -3.07 -22.08 -1.74
N LYS A 198 -2.83 -22.23 -3.03
CA LYS A 198 -1.70 -23.02 -3.58
C LYS A 198 -0.34 -22.51 -3.06
N ARG A 199 -0.19 -21.21 -2.90
CA ARG A 199 1.04 -20.62 -2.37
C ARG A 199 1.22 -20.88 -0.89
N GLU A 200 0.15 -20.75 -0.10
CA GLU A 200 0.18 -21.05 1.33
C GLU A 200 0.53 -22.52 1.60
N GLU A 201 -0.07 -23.45 0.84
CA GLU A 201 0.26 -24.85 0.92
C GLU A 201 1.74 -25.13 0.60
N LYS A 202 2.27 -24.50 -0.47
CA LYS A 202 3.69 -24.62 -0.82
C LYS A 202 4.61 -24.06 0.27
N ARG A 203 4.20 -22.97 0.92
CA ARG A 203 4.96 -22.40 2.05
C ARG A 203 4.95 -23.32 3.28
N ARG A 204 3.79 -23.92 3.60
CA ARG A 204 3.67 -24.89 4.71
C ARG A 204 4.55 -26.11 4.48
N LYS A 205 4.53 -26.70 3.26
CA LYS A 205 5.40 -27.84 2.91
C LYS A 205 6.88 -27.51 3.05
N ARG A 206 7.34 -26.37 2.54
CA ARG A 206 8.73 -25.92 2.66
C ARG A 206 9.14 -25.56 4.10
N GLY A 207 8.21 -25.09 4.92
CA GLY A 207 8.44 -24.83 6.34
C GLY A 207 8.59 -26.10 7.17
N GLY A 208 7.87 -27.17 6.83
CA GLY A 208 7.98 -28.50 7.46
C GLY A 208 9.32 -29.17 7.19
N GLU A 209 9.74 -29.19 5.91
CA GLU A 209 11.02 -29.81 5.48
C GLU A 209 12.27 -29.17 6.14
N ASN A 210 12.22 -27.84 6.40
CA ASN A 210 13.33 -27.16 7.11
C ASN A 210 13.30 -27.39 8.63
N GLY A 211 12.18 -27.84 9.21
CA GLY A 211 12.07 -28.19 10.63
C GLY A 211 12.66 -29.57 10.95
N GLU A 212 12.44 -30.53 10.08
CA GLU A 212 12.94 -31.91 10.24
C GLU A 212 14.45 -32.00 10.03
N ASN A 213 15.02 -31.29 9.05
CA ASN A 213 16.46 -31.31 8.76
C ASN A 213 17.30 -30.58 9.83
N LYS A 214 16.71 -29.78 10.73
CA LYS A 214 17.44 -29.18 11.86
C LYS A 214 17.57 -30.12 13.06
N ASN A 215 16.70 -31.11 13.21
CA ASN A 215 16.73 -32.05 14.33
C ASN A 215 17.70 -33.23 14.08
N GLU A 216 17.96 -33.62 12.86
CA GLU A 216 18.91 -34.70 12.55
C GLU A 216 20.38 -34.25 12.65
N ASN A 217 20.68 -32.97 12.51
CA ASN A 217 22.06 -32.44 12.57
C ASN A 217 22.53 -32.00 13.97
N SER A 218 21.71 -32.18 15.00
CA SER A 218 22.06 -31.79 16.40
C SER A 218 22.64 -32.93 17.24
N GLN A 219 22.70 -34.19 16.75
CA GLN A 219 23.24 -35.34 17.48
C GLN A 219 24.69 -35.74 17.11
N GLY A 220 25.41 -34.99 16.28
CA GLY A 220 26.73 -35.36 15.80
C GLY A 220 27.80 -34.27 15.86
N GLY A 221 27.82 -33.40 16.86
CA GLY A 221 28.77 -32.28 16.93
C GLY A 221 29.84 -32.41 18.01
N ARG A 222 30.90 -33.20 17.75
CA ARG A 222 32.15 -33.16 18.54
C ARG A 222 32.62 -31.71 18.68
N ARG A 223 32.79 -31.29 19.96
CA ARG A 223 33.40 -30.03 20.38
C ARG A 223 34.80 -29.88 19.76
N ARG A 224 34.97 -28.92 18.85
CA ARG A 224 36.32 -28.47 18.42
C ARG A 224 36.84 -27.45 19.46
N PRO A 225 38.08 -27.61 19.98
CA PRO A 225 38.65 -26.69 20.95
C PRO A 225 39.00 -25.36 20.30
N ARG A 226 38.63 -24.28 21.01
CA ARG A 226 39.04 -22.90 20.68
C ARG A 226 40.57 -22.79 20.75
N ARG A 227 41.24 -22.63 19.60
CA ARG A 227 42.63 -22.16 19.54
C ARG A 227 42.66 -20.67 19.86
N ARG A 228 43.18 -20.37 21.05
CA ARG A 228 43.76 -19.07 21.42
C ARG A 228 45.12 -18.95 20.70
N GLY A 229 45.41 -17.81 20.13
CA GLY A 229 46.72 -17.40 19.65
C GLY A 229 46.51 -16.28 18.64
N GLY A 230 47.11 -15.14 18.71
CA GLY A 230 48.25 -14.64 19.39
C GLY A 230 48.51 -13.26 18.77
N ARG A 231 48.64 -12.29 19.63
CA ARG A 231 49.08 -10.94 19.29
C ARG A 231 50.40 -11.00 18.50
N ARG A 232 50.50 -10.25 17.40
CA ARG A 232 51.81 -9.71 16.97
C ARG A 232 51.69 -8.25 16.52
N ARG A 233 52.30 -7.41 17.31
CA ARG A 233 52.74 -6.05 17.02
C ARG A 233 53.88 -6.08 16.01
N GLY A 234 53.96 -5.11 15.11
CA GLY A 234 55.13 -4.69 14.35
C GLY A 234 54.70 -3.46 13.56
N ARG A 235 54.96 -2.32 13.90
CA ARG A 235 56.02 -1.34 14.12
C ARG A 235 56.98 -1.17 12.92
N ARG A 236 57.12 0.10 12.49
CA ARG A 236 58.12 0.78 11.65
C ARG A 236 57.91 0.65 10.14
N GLY A 237 58.07 1.68 9.38
CA GLY A 237 58.76 2.97 9.39
C GLY A 237 58.67 3.47 7.96
N GLY A 238 58.52 4.73 7.66
CA GLY A 238 59.56 5.70 7.67
C GLY A 238 59.97 6.08 6.26
N GLY A 239 59.99 7.38 5.96
CA GLY A 239 60.65 7.98 4.83
C GLY A 239 59.76 8.22 3.59
N GLY A 240 59.40 9.43 3.10
CA GLY A 240 60.28 10.59 3.02
C GLY A 240 60.71 10.82 1.58
N LYS A 241 60.27 11.94 1.01
CA LYS A 241 60.88 12.91 0.07
C LYS A 241 59.90 13.29 -1.03
N LYS A 242 59.47 14.50 -1.08
CA LYS A 242 59.87 15.75 -1.74
C LYS A 242 60.41 15.58 -3.18
N THR A 243 59.90 16.39 -3.99
CA THR A 243 60.35 17.18 -5.18
C THR A 243 59.38 16.91 -6.35
N ASP A 244 58.89 17.79 -7.09
CA ASP A 244 59.01 19.27 -7.34
C ASP A 244 57.66 19.78 -7.75
#